data_91a335ff53872a521b94f7cafb62c5e3
#
_entry.id   91a335ff53872a521b94f7cafb62c5e3
#
_cell.length_a   1.000
_cell.length_b   1.000
_cell.length_c   1.000
_cell.angle_alpha   90.00
_cell.angle_beta   90.00
_cell.angle_gamma   90.00
#
_symmetry.space_group_name_H-M   'P 1'
#
loop_
_entity.id
_entity.type
_entity.pdbx_description
1 polymer ?
#
loop_
_entity_poly.entity_id
_entity_poly.type
_entity_poly.pdbx_seq_one_letter_code
_entity_poly.pdbx_strand_id
1 'polypeptide(L)'
;MDVLANLLEGFGTALTPTHLLFAAIGVLLGTAIGVLPGIGPAMAVALLLPITYSIEPTGAFIMFAGIYYGGMFGGSTTSILLNTPGETASVVTAIEGHPMAKKGRGARALAAAAIGNFVGAMIGTSLLVVLAPLVTKFAVNIGAPDFLAIMLLAFIAVTSVLGKSRVRGFASLAIGLTFGLVGLDSMTGQERLTFGSLHLADGIDVVVVAVGLFAVGEALWVAAHLRRTSGRPIPVGQPWLSRQDLKRSWKPWLRGPVIGFPFGAVPAGGAEIPTFLSYVTEKRLSKHREEFGQGAIEGVAGPESTASASASGTLTAMLTLGLPTTATAAVMLAALQT
;
A
#
# COMPACT_ATOMS: atom_id res chain seq x y z
N MET A 1 -0.23 5.36 -32.83
CA MET A 1 1.12 5.95 -32.69
C MET A 1 1.41 6.09 -31.24
N ASP A 2 1.35 6.02 -30.19
CA ASP A 2 1.95 6.98 -29.28
C ASP A 2 2.07 6.55 -27.82
N VAL A 3 1.91 5.23 -27.55
CA VAL A 3 2.24 4.72 -26.21
C VAL A 3 3.74 4.90 -25.93
N LEU A 4 4.59 4.68 -26.94
CA LEU A 4 6.03 4.84 -26.77
C LEU A 4 6.43 6.32 -26.67
N ALA A 5 5.80 7.20 -27.45
CA ALA A 5 6.05 8.64 -27.37
C ALA A 5 5.62 9.19 -26.00
N ASN A 6 4.42 8.86 -25.55
CA ASN A 6 3.92 9.26 -24.22
C ASN A 6 4.78 8.71 -23.08
N LEU A 7 5.32 7.49 -23.24
CA LEU A 7 6.26 6.92 -22.28
C LEU A 7 7.57 7.70 -22.22
N LEU A 8 8.14 8.03 -23.39
CA LEU A 8 9.38 8.80 -23.44
C LEU A 8 9.20 10.21 -22.85
N GLU A 9 8.07 10.85 -23.12
CA GLU A 9 7.71 12.14 -22.54
C GLU A 9 7.54 12.02 -20.99
N GLY A 10 6.79 11.01 -20.55
CA GLY A 10 6.63 10.72 -19.12
C GLY A 10 7.96 10.45 -18.40
N PHE A 11 8.85 9.68 -19.00
CA PHE A 11 10.21 9.49 -18.46
C PHE A 11 11.01 10.79 -18.48
N GLY A 12 10.92 11.59 -19.54
CA GLY A 12 11.56 12.91 -19.59
C GLY A 12 11.12 13.81 -18.45
N THR A 13 9.83 13.83 -18.15
CA THR A 13 9.27 14.57 -17.02
C THR A 13 9.71 13.99 -15.67
N ALA A 14 9.58 12.69 -15.46
CA ALA A 14 9.90 12.04 -14.21
C ALA A 14 11.39 12.11 -13.84
N LEU A 15 12.28 12.12 -14.82
CA LEU A 15 13.73 12.18 -14.63
C LEU A 15 14.28 13.60 -14.45
N THR A 16 13.45 14.63 -14.41
CA THR A 16 13.91 15.98 -14.07
C THR A 16 14.47 16.01 -12.64
N PRO A 17 15.48 16.82 -12.34
CA PRO A 17 16.07 16.91 -11.00
C PRO A 17 15.04 17.20 -9.90
N THR A 18 14.02 18.01 -10.21
CA THR A 18 12.94 18.37 -9.27
C THR A 18 12.08 17.15 -8.94
N HIS A 19 11.65 16.38 -9.94
CA HIS A 19 10.83 15.18 -9.71
C HIS A 19 11.61 14.06 -9.02
N LEU A 20 12.89 13.90 -9.35
CA LEU A 20 13.78 12.97 -8.64
C LEU A 20 13.96 13.38 -7.18
N LEU A 21 14.01 14.68 -6.88
CA LEU A 21 14.05 15.18 -5.51
C LEU A 21 12.74 14.86 -4.77
N PHE A 22 11.57 15.08 -5.40
CA PHE A 22 10.28 14.71 -4.81
C PHE A 22 10.17 13.20 -4.56
N ALA A 23 10.62 12.38 -5.51
CA ALA A 23 10.69 10.93 -5.32
C ALA A 23 11.58 10.55 -4.13
N ALA A 24 12.78 11.13 -4.03
CA ALA A 24 13.72 10.87 -2.94
C ALA A 24 13.15 11.31 -1.58
N ILE A 25 12.58 12.52 -1.50
CA ILE A 25 11.91 13.01 -0.28
C ILE A 25 10.75 12.06 0.09
N GLY A 26 9.90 11.70 -0.87
CA GLY A 26 8.78 10.79 -0.65
C GLY A 26 9.23 9.45 -0.09
N VAL A 27 10.22 8.81 -0.70
CA VAL A 27 10.76 7.52 -0.24
C VAL A 27 11.39 7.63 1.15
N LEU A 28 12.17 8.67 1.42
CA LEU A 28 12.81 8.87 2.72
C LEU A 28 11.77 9.10 3.83
N LEU A 29 10.82 10.00 3.60
CA LEU A 29 9.75 10.29 4.56
C LEU A 29 8.83 9.08 4.75
N GLY A 30 8.45 8.43 3.66
CA GLY A 30 7.65 7.21 3.73
C GLY A 30 8.35 6.11 4.52
N THR A 31 9.63 5.86 4.25
CA THR A 31 10.42 4.87 5.00
C THR A 31 10.55 5.25 6.48
N ALA A 32 10.85 6.51 6.77
CA ALA A 32 10.98 6.98 8.16
C ALA A 32 9.68 6.82 8.95
N ILE A 33 8.54 7.16 8.34
CA ILE A 33 7.22 6.99 8.95
C ILE A 33 6.86 5.50 9.05
N GLY A 34 7.08 4.72 7.99
CA GLY A 34 6.77 3.29 7.95
C GLY A 34 7.56 2.45 8.95
N VAL A 35 8.74 2.91 9.39
CA VAL A 35 9.50 2.30 10.50
C VAL A 35 8.78 2.47 11.85
N LEU A 36 7.85 3.41 11.98
CA LEU A 36 7.08 3.57 13.21
C LEU A 36 5.97 2.51 13.26
N PRO A 37 5.97 1.61 14.27
CA PRO A 37 5.00 0.53 14.34
C PRO A 37 3.56 1.04 14.36
N GLY A 38 2.70 0.46 13.52
CA GLY A 38 1.30 0.84 13.42
C GLY A 38 1.02 2.02 12.48
N ILE A 39 2.05 2.66 11.94
CA ILE A 39 1.91 3.77 11.00
C ILE A 39 2.10 3.26 9.57
N GLY A 40 1.00 2.96 8.92
CA GLY A 40 1.01 2.50 7.53
C GLY A 40 1.16 3.64 6.49
N PRO A 41 1.32 3.28 5.20
CA PRO A 41 1.46 4.26 4.12
C PRO A 41 0.29 5.24 3.99
N ALA A 42 -0.94 4.82 4.32
CA ALA A 42 -2.12 5.68 4.28
C ALA A 42 -1.97 6.89 5.21
N MET A 43 -1.50 6.65 6.42
CA MET A 43 -1.25 7.71 7.39
C MET A 43 -0.09 8.60 6.96
N ALA A 44 0.97 8.01 6.38
CA ALA A 44 2.11 8.77 5.87
C ALA A 44 1.67 9.75 4.76
N VAL A 45 0.86 9.29 3.81
CA VAL A 45 0.29 10.15 2.76
C VAL A 45 -0.61 11.23 3.37
N ALA A 46 -1.52 10.86 4.30
CA ALA A 46 -2.43 11.80 4.93
C ALA A 46 -1.71 12.92 5.71
N LEU A 47 -0.64 12.58 6.44
CA LEU A 47 0.16 13.56 7.18
C LEU A 47 0.91 14.54 6.27
N LEU A 48 1.36 14.07 5.12
CA LEU A 48 2.18 14.87 4.20
C LEU A 48 1.35 15.56 3.12
N LEU A 49 0.05 15.27 3.05
CA LEU A 49 -0.86 15.84 2.08
C LEU A 49 -0.87 17.37 2.07
N PRO A 50 -0.89 18.10 3.21
CA PRO A 50 -0.87 19.55 3.19
C PRO A 50 0.36 20.15 2.49
N ILE A 51 1.49 19.43 2.49
CA ILE A 51 2.72 19.89 1.84
C ILE A 51 2.57 19.84 0.31
N THR A 52 1.77 18.91 -0.20
CA THR A 52 1.62 18.70 -1.64
C THR A 52 0.73 19.73 -2.32
N TYR A 53 -0.09 20.47 -1.59
CA TYR A 53 -0.89 21.57 -2.17
C TYR A 53 -0.05 22.69 -2.80
N SER A 54 1.22 22.81 -2.42
CA SER A 54 2.17 23.77 -3.00
C SER A 54 3.00 23.20 -4.14
N ILE A 55 2.77 21.93 -4.50
CA ILE A 55 3.53 21.19 -5.52
C ILE A 55 2.61 20.96 -6.72
N GLU A 56 3.18 21.02 -7.92
CA GLU A 56 2.40 20.69 -9.13
C GLU A 56 1.94 19.22 -9.10
N PRO A 57 0.79 18.87 -9.73
CA PRO A 57 0.15 17.55 -9.55
C PRO A 57 1.05 16.36 -9.87
N THR A 58 1.91 16.43 -10.89
CA THR A 58 2.82 15.34 -11.25
C THR A 58 3.88 15.12 -10.18
N GLY A 59 4.46 16.20 -9.66
CA GLY A 59 5.43 16.16 -8.57
C GLY A 59 4.82 15.64 -7.27
N ALA A 60 3.60 16.07 -6.95
CA ALA A 60 2.84 15.58 -5.81
C ALA A 60 2.58 14.07 -5.91
N PHE A 61 2.15 13.60 -7.08
CA PHE A 61 1.92 12.18 -7.31
C PHE A 61 3.20 11.35 -7.18
N ILE A 62 4.32 11.83 -7.77
CA ILE A 62 5.62 11.17 -7.66
C ILE A 62 6.05 11.07 -6.18
N MET A 63 5.86 12.13 -5.41
CA MET A 63 6.16 12.13 -3.98
C MET A 63 5.25 11.16 -3.21
N PHE A 64 3.95 11.12 -3.48
CA PHE A 64 3.03 10.16 -2.87
C PHE A 64 3.36 8.71 -3.20
N ALA A 65 3.69 8.41 -4.46
CA ALA A 65 4.16 7.08 -4.85
C ALA A 65 5.42 6.70 -4.05
N GLY A 66 6.37 7.64 -3.92
CA GLY A 66 7.55 7.46 -3.08
C GLY A 66 7.20 7.18 -1.61
N ILE A 67 6.26 7.93 -1.03
CA ILE A 67 5.77 7.70 0.35
C ILE A 67 5.14 6.32 0.47
N TYR A 68 4.35 5.90 -0.51
CA TYR A 68 3.67 4.61 -0.49
C TYR A 68 4.67 3.45 -0.44
N TYR A 69 5.58 3.38 -1.42
CA TYR A 69 6.60 2.33 -1.47
C TYR A 69 7.60 2.41 -0.30
N GLY A 70 8.00 3.62 0.07
CA GLY A 70 8.87 3.85 1.22
C GLY A 70 8.23 3.39 2.53
N GLY A 71 6.95 3.70 2.74
CA GLY A 71 6.18 3.28 3.91
C GLY A 71 6.07 1.75 4.03
N MET A 72 5.82 1.06 2.92
CA MET A 72 5.79 -0.39 2.86
C MET A 72 7.14 -0.99 3.28
N PHE A 73 8.24 -0.50 2.73
CA PHE A 73 9.58 -0.96 3.10
C PHE A 73 9.93 -0.65 4.56
N GLY A 74 9.53 0.53 5.06
CA GLY A 74 9.67 0.88 6.47
C GLY A 74 8.95 -0.12 7.38
N GLY A 75 7.70 -0.49 7.05
CA GLY A 75 6.90 -1.49 7.76
C GLY A 75 7.54 -2.87 7.78
N SER A 76 8.15 -3.29 6.67
CA SER A 76 8.89 -4.54 6.58
C SER A 76 10.14 -4.52 7.47
N THR A 77 10.79 -3.37 7.61
CA THR A 77 11.96 -3.22 8.49
C THR A 77 11.62 -3.51 9.95
N THR A 78 10.53 -2.95 10.46
CA THR A 78 10.07 -3.22 11.84
C THR A 78 9.56 -4.63 12.03
N SER A 79 8.90 -5.20 11.02
CA SER A 79 8.49 -6.60 11.00
C SER A 79 9.69 -7.54 11.18
N ILE A 80 10.77 -7.30 10.45
CA ILE A 80 11.99 -8.11 10.49
C ILE A 80 12.74 -7.91 11.81
N LEU A 81 13.02 -6.66 12.18
CA LEU A 81 13.91 -6.37 13.32
C LEU A 81 13.21 -6.42 14.67
N LEU A 82 11.97 -5.98 14.77
CA LEU A 82 11.26 -5.80 16.03
C LEU A 82 10.10 -6.79 16.24
N ASN A 83 9.77 -7.60 15.22
CA ASN A 83 8.57 -8.45 15.21
C ASN A 83 7.27 -7.65 15.42
N THR A 84 7.30 -6.41 14.98
CA THR A 84 6.16 -5.51 15.09
C THR A 84 5.83 -5.01 13.69
N PRO A 85 4.82 -5.59 13.04
CA PRO A 85 4.43 -5.17 11.69
C PRO A 85 4.10 -3.68 11.65
N GLY A 86 4.73 -2.93 10.74
CA GLY A 86 4.42 -1.52 10.51
C GLY A 86 3.09 -1.37 9.76
N GLU A 87 2.77 -2.36 8.93
CA GLU A 87 1.49 -2.44 8.20
C GLU A 87 1.01 -3.90 8.14
N THR A 88 -0.26 -4.08 7.76
CA THR A 88 -0.90 -5.41 7.73
C THR A 88 -0.26 -6.37 6.73
N ALA A 89 0.20 -5.89 5.58
CA ALA A 89 0.88 -6.71 4.57
C ALA A 89 2.22 -7.26 5.08
N SER A 90 2.91 -6.53 5.94
CA SER A 90 4.22 -6.91 6.48
C SER A 90 4.16 -7.93 7.64
N VAL A 91 2.96 -8.30 8.09
CA VAL A 91 2.75 -9.40 9.08
C VAL A 91 3.38 -10.69 8.59
N VAL A 92 3.23 -11.00 7.31
CA VAL A 92 3.78 -12.22 6.70
C VAL A 92 5.30 -12.20 6.71
N THR A 93 5.89 -11.05 6.45
CA THR A 93 7.34 -10.86 6.49
C THR A 93 7.92 -11.10 7.88
N ALA A 94 7.17 -10.76 8.94
CA ALA A 94 7.58 -11.02 10.32
C ALA A 94 7.74 -12.53 10.61
N ILE A 95 6.94 -13.39 9.97
CA ILE A 95 6.95 -14.86 10.22
C ILE A 95 8.34 -15.46 9.96
N GLU A 96 9.03 -15.01 8.90
CA GLU A 96 10.35 -15.51 8.54
C GLU A 96 11.46 -14.49 8.83
N GLY A 97 11.20 -13.22 8.60
CA GLY A 97 12.19 -12.15 8.75
C GLY A 97 12.69 -12.01 10.17
N HIS A 98 11.80 -12.06 11.15
CA HIS A 98 12.18 -11.95 12.55
C HIS A 98 12.98 -13.18 13.07
N PRO A 99 12.61 -14.43 12.78
CA PRO A 99 13.49 -15.57 13.05
C PRO A 99 14.86 -15.47 12.37
N MET A 100 14.94 -14.93 11.14
CA MET A 100 16.24 -14.65 10.50
C MET A 100 17.03 -13.63 11.32
N ALA A 101 16.40 -12.54 11.75
CA ALA A 101 17.05 -11.51 12.58
C ALA A 101 17.57 -12.08 13.91
N LYS A 102 16.77 -12.87 14.60
CA LYS A 102 17.20 -13.58 15.85
C LYS A 102 18.43 -14.47 15.65
N LYS A 103 18.60 -15.04 14.45
CA LYS A 103 19.75 -15.85 14.06
C LYS A 103 20.93 -15.00 13.53
N GLY A 104 20.92 -13.67 13.70
CA GLY A 104 21.96 -12.76 13.21
C GLY A 104 21.94 -12.54 11.69
N ARG A 105 20.85 -12.91 11.00
CA ARG A 105 20.65 -12.76 9.55
C ARG A 105 19.68 -11.62 9.21
N GLY A 106 19.48 -10.66 10.11
CA GLY A 106 18.55 -9.56 9.95
C GLY A 106 18.84 -8.71 8.72
N ALA A 107 20.12 -8.35 8.50
CA ALA A 107 20.52 -7.59 7.31
C ALA A 107 20.26 -8.33 6.00
N ARG A 108 20.39 -9.67 5.98
CA ARG A 108 20.06 -10.48 4.79
C ARG A 108 18.55 -10.50 4.53
N ALA A 109 17.74 -10.57 5.59
CA ALA A 109 16.29 -10.47 5.46
C ALA A 109 15.87 -9.11 4.89
N LEU A 110 16.46 -8.02 5.42
CA LEU A 110 16.24 -6.66 4.90
C LEU A 110 16.68 -6.51 3.44
N ALA A 111 17.83 -7.07 3.08
CA ALA A 111 18.31 -7.04 1.69
C ALA A 111 17.38 -7.85 0.76
N ALA A 112 16.90 -9.01 1.19
CA ALA A 112 15.94 -9.81 0.43
C ALA A 112 14.60 -9.07 0.26
N ALA A 113 14.14 -8.39 1.30
CA ALA A 113 12.95 -7.54 1.27
C ALA A 113 13.14 -6.35 0.31
N ALA A 114 14.24 -5.61 0.42
CA ALA A 114 14.53 -4.46 -0.43
C ALA A 114 14.57 -4.83 -1.91
N ILE A 115 15.28 -5.92 -2.26
CA ILE A 115 15.32 -6.41 -3.64
C ILE A 115 13.93 -6.89 -4.08
N GLY A 116 13.19 -7.59 -3.21
CA GLY A 116 11.83 -8.03 -3.48
C GLY A 116 10.91 -6.85 -3.79
N ASN A 117 10.94 -5.82 -2.96
CA ASN A 117 10.18 -4.59 -3.16
C ASN A 117 10.55 -3.92 -4.49
N PHE A 118 11.83 -3.80 -4.79
CA PHE A 118 12.29 -3.22 -6.06
C PHE A 118 11.81 -4.03 -7.27
N VAL A 119 12.00 -5.35 -7.26
CA VAL A 119 11.58 -6.22 -8.37
C VAL A 119 10.06 -6.20 -8.52
N GLY A 120 9.33 -6.28 -7.40
CA GLY A 120 7.88 -6.22 -7.37
C GLY A 120 7.34 -4.91 -7.94
N ALA A 121 7.90 -3.78 -7.49
CA ALA A 121 7.53 -2.45 -7.96
C ALA A 121 7.86 -2.28 -9.46
N MET A 122 9.06 -2.67 -9.91
CA MET A 122 9.48 -2.55 -11.31
C MET A 122 8.57 -3.35 -12.25
N ILE A 123 8.31 -4.61 -11.94
CA ILE A 123 7.44 -5.45 -12.75
C ILE A 123 5.99 -4.93 -12.68
N GLY A 124 5.51 -4.61 -11.46
CA GLY A 124 4.17 -4.09 -11.25
C GLY A 124 3.93 -2.77 -11.99
N THR A 125 4.86 -1.83 -11.92
CA THR A 125 4.78 -0.55 -12.66
C THR A 125 4.88 -0.78 -14.18
N SER A 126 5.70 -1.72 -14.63
CA SER A 126 5.73 -2.08 -16.05
C SER A 126 4.39 -2.65 -16.52
N LEU A 127 3.74 -3.48 -15.70
CA LEU A 127 2.39 -3.97 -15.97
C LEU A 127 1.36 -2.84 -15.96
N LEU A 128 1.46 -1.88 -15.03
CA LEU A 128 0.62 -0.70 -15.00
C LEU A 128 0.72 0.05 -16.34
N VAL A 129 1.93 0.37 -16.77
CA VAL A 129 2.16 1.10 -18.03
C VAL A 129 1.56 0.39 -19.25
N VAL A 130 1.74 -0.93 -19.33
CA VAL A 130 1.24 -1.72 -20.46
C VAL A 130 -0.28 -1.90 -20.39
N LEU A 131 -0.84 -2.10 -19.22
CA LEU A 131 -2.25 -2.42 -19.05
C LEU A 131 -3.13 -1.18 -18.88
N ALA A 132 -2.61 -0.06 -18.37
CA ALA A 132 -3.40 1.14 -18.15
C ALA A 132 -4.14 1.63 -19.42
N PRO A 133 -3.52 1.73 -20.62
CA PRO A 133 -4.23 2.12 -21.82
C PRO A 133 -5.32 1.12 -22.23
N LEU A 134 -5.12 -0.15 -21.92
CA LEU A 134 -6.11 -1.20 -22.19
C LEU A 134 -7.30 -1.06 -21.25
N VAL A 135 -7.03 -0.92 -19.94
CA VAL A 135 -8.05 -0.73 -18.90
C VAL A 135 -8.86 0.54 -19.17
N THR A 136 -8.20 1.65 -19.53
CA THR A 136 -8.87 2.92 -19.86
C THR A 136 -9.82 2.78 -21.05
N LYS A 137 -9.48 2.00 -22.08
CA LYS A 137 -10.39 1.74 -23.20
C LYS A 137 -11.66 1.02 -22.77
N PHE A 138 -11.57 0.10 -21.81
CA PHE A 138 -12.75 -0.54 -21.23
C PHE A 138 -13.49 0.41 -20.28
N ALA A 139 -12.77 1.22 -19.51
CA ALA A 139 -13.34 2.17 -18.56
C ALA A 139 -14.28 3.18 -19.19
N VAL A 140 -13.94 3.68 -20.39
CA VAL A 140 -14.79 4.64 -21.14
C VAL A 140 -16.14 4.04 -21.51
N ASN A 141 -16.27 2.71 -21.62
CA ASN A 141 -17.51 2.02 -21.91
C ASN A 141 -18.31 1.63 -20.66
N ILE A 142 -17.79 1.88 -19.46
CA ILE A 142 -18.46 1.59 -18.20
C ILE A 142 -19.56 2.65 -17.98
N GLY A 143 -20.80 2.22 -17.98
CA GLY A 143 -21.95 3.07 -17.71
C GLY A 143 -22.32 3.10 -16.22
N ALA A 144 -23.30 3.94 -15.85
CA ALA A 144 -23.74 4.05 -14.46
C ALA A 144 -24.20 2.70 -13.81
N PRO A 145 -24.89 1.78 -14.53
CA PRO A 145 -25.20 0.46 -13.98
C PRO A 145 -23.98 -0.38 -13.67
N ASP A 146 -22.93 -0.30 -14.50
CA ASP A 146 -21.69 -1.05 -14.32
C ASP A 146 -20.92 -0.51 -13.12
N PHE A 147 -20.87 0.82 -12.95
CA PHE A 147 -20.31 1.45 -11.76
C PHE A 147 -21.03 0.99 -10.48
N LEU A 148 -22.35 0.91 -10.49
CA LEU A 148 -23.10 0.38 -9.36
C LEU A 148 -22.70 -1.07 -9.06
N ALA A 149 -22.58 -1.92 -10.09
CA ALA A 149 -22.16 -3.30 -9.92
C ALA A 149 -20.72 -3.40 -9.35
N ILE A 150 -19.79 -2.56 -9.82
CA ILE A 150 -18.42 -2.48 -9.31
C ILE A 150 -18.43 -2.01 -7.84
N MET A 151 -19.22 -1.00 -7.48
CA MET A 151 -19.35 -0.54 -6.09
C MET A 151 -19.91 -1.63 -5.18
N LEU A 152 -20.95 -2.35 -5.61
CA LEU A 152 -21.49 -3.49 -4.86
C LEU A 152 -20.43 -4.59 -4.68
N LEU A 153 -19.68 -4.90 -5.74
CA LEU A 153 -18.55 -5.83 -5.64
C LEU A 153 -17.48 -5.35 -4.65
N ALA A 154 -17.16 -4.06 -4.68
CA ALA A 154 -16.22 -3.46 -3.73
C ALA A 154 -16.70 -3.59 -2.28
N PHE A 155 -17.97 -3.32 -2.00
CA PHE A 155 -18.54 -3.50 -0.67
C PHE A 155 -18.54 -4.96 -0.23
N ILE A 156 -18.88 -5.90 -1.12
CA ILE A 156 -18.80 -7.33 -0.83
C ILE A 156 -17.34 -7.73 -0.54
N ALA A 157 -16.40 -7.27 -1.33
CA ALA A 157 -14.97 -7.55 -1.13
C ALA A 157 -14.47 -6.99 0.22
N VAL A 158 -14.84 -5.75 0.57
CA VAL A 158 -14.52 -5.14 1.87
C VAL A 158 -15.09 -5.97 3.01
N THR A 159 -16.31 -6.52 2.88
CA THR A 159 -16.89 -7.38 3.94
C THR A 159 -16.09 -8.65 4.19
N SER A 160 -15.35 -9.15 3.22
CA SER A 160 -14.49 -10.33 3.38
C SER A 160 -13.21 -10.05 4.18
N VAL A 161 -12.81 -8.79 4.26
CA VAL A 161 -11.61 -8.31 4.99
C VAL A 161 -11.97 -7.80 6.39
N LEU A 162 -13.26 -7.70 6.72
CA LEU A 162 -13.74 -7.31 8.05
C LEU A 162 -13.18 -8.27 9.10
N GLY A 163 -12.19 -7.84 9.87
CA GLY A 163 -11.46 -8.60 10.88
C GLY A 163 -12.26 -9.60 11.72
N LYS A 164 -11.79 -9.98 12.90
CA LYS A 164 -12.41 -11.03 13.75
C LYS A 164 -13.88 -10.76 14.14
N SER A 165 -14.35 -9.52 14.09
CA SER A 165 -15.72 -9.13 14.45
C SER A 165 -16.47 -8.57 13.25
N ARG A 166 -17.31 -9.37 12.63
CA ARG A 166 -18.19 -8.94 11.52
C ARG A 166 -19.06 -7.74 11.89
N VAL A 167 -19.57 -7.71 13.12
CA VAL A 167 -20.43 -6.62 13.62
C VAL A 167 -19.67 -5.28 13.61
N ARG A 168 -18.43 -5.24 14.12
CA ARG A 168 -17.61 -4.03 14.10
C ARG A 168 -17.29 -3.58 12.68
N GLY A 169 -17.02 -4.54 11.80
CA GLY A 169 -16.74 -4.24 10.41
C GLY A 169 -17.93 -3.64 9.68
N PHE A 170 -19.13 -4.22 9.83
CA PHE A 170 -20.35 -3.65 9.28
C PHE A 170 -20.70 -2.30 9.90
N ALA A 171 -20.49 -2.10 11.20
CA ALA A 171 -20.68 -0.82 11.85
C ALA A 171 -19.73 0.24 11.26
N SER A 172 -18.43 -0.07 11.06
CA SER A 172 -17.47 0.84 10.43
C SER A 172 -17.87 1.18 9.00
N LEU A 173 -18.34 0.19 8.22
CA LEU A 173 -18.83 0.43 6.86
C LEU A 173 -20.05 1.37 6.88
N ALA A 174 -21.03 1.12 7.77
CA ALA A 174 -22.21 1.97 7.89
C ALA A 174 -21.86 3.41 8.29
N ILE A 175 -20.91 3.60 9.21
CA ILE A 175 -20.42 4.92 9.60
C ILE A 175 -19.76 5.62 8.41
N GLY A 176 -18.89 4.92 7.66
CA GLY A 176 -18.24 5.49 6.47
C GLY A 176 -19.24 5.89 5.39
N LEU A 177 -20.25 5.04 5.13
CA LEU A 177 -21.33 5.37 4.21
C LEU A 177 -22.14 6.59 4.68
N THR A 178 -22.41 6.69 5.98
CA THR A 178 -23.12 7.85 6.54
C THR A 178 -22.33 9.12 6.33
N PHE A 179 -21.01 9.10 6.52
CA PHE A 179 -20.16 10.27 6.24
C PHE A 179 -20.21 10.67 4.76
N GLY A 180 -20.21 9.69 3.85
CA GLY A 180 -20.31 9.95 2.42
C GLY A 180 -21.69 10.45 1.96
N LEU A 181 -22.73 10.34 2.79
CA LEU A 181 -24.07 10.86 2.50
C LEU A 181 -24.29 12.30 2.99
N VAL A 182 -23.38 12.84 3.79
CA VAL A 182 -23.47 14.24 4.29
C VAL A 182 -23.15 15.20 3.14
N GLY A 183 -23.97 16.22 2.97
CA GLY A 183 -23.73 17.28 1.98
C GLY A 183 -24.89 17.47 1.00
N LEU A 184 -24.63 18.20 -0.07
CA LEU A 184 -25.57 18.43 -1.16
C LEU A 184 -25.50 17.26 -2.16
N ASP A 185 -26.66 16.75 -2.52
CA ASP A 185 -26.78 15.80 -3.62
C ASP A 185 -26.46 16.49 -4.95
N SER A 186 -25.41 16.04 -5.62
CA SER A 186 -24.97 16.62 -6.90
C SER A 186 -25.99 16.52 -8.04
N MET A 187 -26.93 15.57 -7.95
CA MET A 187 -27.97 15.38 -8.98
C MET A 187 -29.24 16.17 -8.71
N THR A 188 -29.66 16.25 -7.43
CA THR A 188 -30.96 16.86 -7.07
C THR A 188 -30.80 18.21 -6.36
N GLY A 189 -29.59 18.56 -5.89
CA GLY A 189 -29.34 19.76 -5.09
C GLY A 189 -29.97 19.72 -3.68
N GLN A 190 -30.48 18.56 -3.25
CA GLN A 190 -31.09 18.43 -1.91
C GLN A 190 -30.02 18.24 -0.85
N GLU A 191 -30.20 18.91 0.27
CA GLU A 191 -29.37 18.72 1.45
C GLU A 191 -29.62 17.35 2.11
N ARG A 192 -28.54 16.64 2.43
CA ARG A 192 -28.55 15.35 3.13
C ARG A 192 -27.72 15.46 4.40
N LEU A 193 -28.32 15.20 5.53
CA LEU A 193 -27.68 15.13 6.85
C LEU A 193 -26.84 16.37 7.21
N THR A 194 -27.19 17.55 6.66
CA THR A 194 -26.50 18.83 6.92
C THR A 194 -26.99 19.50 8.22
N PHE A 195 -28.18 19.11 8.70
CA PHE A 195 -28.80 19.69 9.90
C PHE A 195 -28.90 21.21 9.86
N GLY A 196 -28.98 21.80 8.67
CA GLY A 196 -29.00 23.25 8.46
C GLY A 196 -27.66 23.97 8.65
N SER A 197 -26.55 23.22 8.72
CA SER A 197 -25.22 23.79 8.81
C SER A 197 -24.62 24.00 7.42
N LEU A 198 -24.26 25.25 7.09
CA LEU A 198 -23.58 25.57 5.83
C LEU A 198 -22.23 24.85 5.69
N HIS A 199 -21.53 24.58 6.80
CA HIS A 199 -20.25 23.84 6.76
C HIS A 199 -20.41 22.37 6.38
N LEU A 200 -21.61 21.79 6.58
CA LEU A 200 -21.90 20.42 6.18
C LEU A 200 -22.54 20.33 4.77
N ALA A 201 -22.88 21.48 4.18
CA ALA A 201 -23.43 21.50 2.82
C ALA A 201 -22.39 21.04 1.78
N ASP A 202 -21.12 21.35 1.98
CA ASP A 202 -20.02 20.89 1.13
C ASP A 202 -19.61 19.42 1.38
N GLY A 203 -20.28 18.75 2.33
CA GLY A 203 -19.99 17.38 2.74
C GLY A 203 -18.86 17.29 3.76
N ILE A 204 -18.47 16.04 4.05
CA ILE A 204 -17.31 15.77 4.91
C ILE A 204 -16.16 15.33 4.00
N ASP A 205 -15.12 16.15 3.94
CA ASP A 205 -13.94 15.86 3.13
C ASP A 205 -13.28 14.54 3.56
N VAL A 206 -13.06 13.66 2.61
CA VAL A 206 -12.43 12.34 2.84
C VAL A 206 -11.02 12.47 3.42
N VAL A 207 -10.30 13.55 3.07
CA VAL A 207 -8.97 13.84 3.62
C VAL A 207 -9.05 14.12 5.12
N VAL A 208 -10.02 14.91 5.56
CA VAL A 208 -10.23 15.20 6.99
C VAL A 208 -10.53 13.91 7.76
N VAL A 209 -11.38 13.04 7.20
CA VAL A 209 -11.67 11.73 7.78
C VAL A 209 -10.43 10.85 7.83
N ALA A 210 -9.65 10.80 6.75
CA ALA A 210 -8.42 10.02 6.69
C ALA A 210 -7.37 10.50 7.70
N VAL A 211 -7.12 11.80 7.77
CA VAL A 211 -6.19 12.39 8.78
C VAL A 211 -6.69 12.11 10.19
N GLY A 212 -7.97 12.28 10.45
CA GLY A 212 -8.57 12.00 11.75
C GLY A 212 -8.41 10.55 12.19
N LEU A 213 -8.71 9.60 11.29
CA LEU A 213 -8.65 8.17 11.59
C LEU A 213 -7.21 7.65 11.66
N PHE A 214 -6.38 7.98 10.66
CA PHE A 214 -5.05 7.39 10.54
C PHE A 214 -3.99 8.17 11.33
N ALA A 215 -4.00 9.52 11.27
CA ALA A 215 -3.00 10.31 11.97
C ALA A 215 -3.36 10.54 13.42
N VAL A 216 -4.52 11.16 13.69
CA VAL A 216 -4.91 11.53 15.07
C VAL A 216 -5.26 10.28 15.87
N GLY A 217 -6.01 9.33 15.29
CA GLY A 217 -6.39 8.08 15.93
C GLY A 217 -5.16 7.27 16.38
N GLU A 218 -4.18 7.12 15.50
CA GLU A 218 -2.95 6.37 15.82
C GLU A 218 -2.08 7.12 16.83
N ALA A 219 -1.93 8.45 16.70
CA ALA A 219 -1.19 9.24 17.67
C ALA A 219 -1.76 9.09 19.09
N LEU A 220 -3.08 9.11 19.24
CA LEU A 220 -3.76 8.89 20.51
C LEU A 220 -3.56 7.46 21.02
N TRP A 221 -3.63 6.46 20.12
CA TRP A 221 -3.41 5.07 20.48
C TRP A 221 -1.98 4.82 20.97
N VAL A 222 -0.98 5.34 20.25
CA VAL A 222 0.44 5.25 20.63
C VAL A 222 0.67 5.94 21.95
N ALA A 223 0.12 7.15 22.16
CA ALA A 223 0.24 7.88 23.41
C ALA A 223 -0.35 7.11 24.61
N ALA A 224 -1.49 6.43 24.41
CA ALA A 224 -2.14 5.62 25.45
C ALA A 224 -1.37 4.32 25.76
N HIS A 225 -0.57 3.79 24.81
CA HIS A 225 0.10 2.49 24.94
C HIS A 225 1.63 2.60 24.97
N LEU A 226 2.18 3.77 25.27
CA LEU A 226 3.63 3.99 25.38
C LEU A 226 4.24 3.11 26.48
N ARG A 227 4.69 1.92 26.09
CA ARG A 227 5.50 1.04 26.94
C ARG A 227 6.96 1.15 26.53
N ARG A 228 7.84 1.54 27.43
CA ARG A 228 9.29 1.44 27.23
C ARG A 228 9.68 -0.04 27.19
N THR A 229 9.88 -0.58 26.02
CA THR A 229 10.48 -1.92 25.82
C THR A 229 12.00 -1.75 25.78
N SER A 230 12.66 -2.10 26.86
CA SER A 230 14.12 -2.27 26.89
C SER A 230 14.47 -3.65 26.32
N GLY A 231 14.48 -3.76 24.98
CA GLY A 231 14.99 -4.96 24.30
C GLY A 231 16.51 -4.87 24.13
N ARG A 232 17.23 -6.00 24.27
CA ARG A 232 18.63 -6.08 23.85
C ARG A 232 18.70 -5.89 22.34
N PRO A 233 19.66 -5.07 21.82
CA PRO A 233 19.84 -4.92 20.40
C PRO A 233 20.08 -6.27 19.72
N ILE A 234 19.33 -6.57 18.66
CA ILE A 234 19.55 -7.77 17.85
C ILE A 234 20.72 -7.48 16.90
N PRO A 235 21.74 -8.36 16.85
CA PRO A 235 22.84 -8.17 15.89
C PRO A 235 22.30 -8.26 14.47
N VAL A 236 22.43 -7.18 13.68
CA VAL A 236 21.82 -7.09 12.35
C VAL A 236 22.54 -7.97 11.33
N GLY A 237 23.85 -8.21 11.52
CA GLY A 237 24.68 -9.01 10.64
C GLY A 237 25.12 -8.25 9.38
N GLN A 238 25.60 -8.99 8.36
CA GLN A 238 26.06 -8.40 7.10
C GLN A 238 24.93 -8.33 6.06
N PRO A 239 24.78 -7.21 5.31
CA PRO A 239 23.68 -7.02 4.36
C PRO A 239 23.80 -7.83 3.08
N TRP A 240 24.96 -8.41 2.80
CA TRP A 240 25.19 -9.13 1.56
C TRP A 240 24.50 -10.49 1.53
N LEU A 241 23.68 -10.70 0.51
CA LEU A 241 23.08 -12.00 0.25
C LEU A 241 24.15 -12.99 -0.26
N SER A 242 24.12 -14.20 0.31
CA SER A 242 24.97 -15.27 -0.21
C SER A 242 24.47 -15.73 -1.59
N ARG A 243 25.34 -16.44 -2.35
CA ARG A 243 24.93 -17.06 -3.62
C ARG A 243 23.74 -18.02 -3.43
N GLN A 244 23.65 -18.67 -2.27
CA GLN A 244 22.54 -19.53 -1.93
C GLN A 244 21.26 -18.74 -1.67
N ASP A 245 21.34 -17.63 -0.93
CA ASP A 245 20.20 -16.74 -0.69
C ASP A 245 19.63 -16.21 -2.01
N LEU A 246 20.49 -15.76 -2.94
CA LEU A 246 20.09 -15.30 -4.27
C LEU A 246 19.42 -16.41 -5.10
N LYS A 247 19.99 -17.63 -5.09
CA LYS A 247 19.40 -18.79 -5.78
C LYS A 247 18.04 -19.18 -5.22
N ARG A 248 17.79 -18.92 -3.95
CA ARG A 248 16.51 -19.20 -3.30
C ARG A 248 15.48 -18.08 -3.51
N SER A 249 15.92 -16.83 -3.63
CA SER A 249 15.04 -15.65 -3.66
C SER A 249 14.59 -15.22 -5.05
N TRP A 250 15.38 -15.46 -6.13
CA TRP A 250 15.09 -14.91 -7.45
C TRP A 250 13.74 -15.37 -8.04
N LYS A 251 13.37 -16.66 -7.85
CA LYS A 251 12.06 -17.15 -8.28
C LYS A 251 10.91 -16.58 -7.48
N PRO A 252 10.94 -16.54 -6.13
CA PRO A 252 10.01 -15.81 -5.31
C PRO A 252 9.81 -14.37 -5.74
N TRP A 253 10.89 -13.62 -6.00
CA TRP A 253 10.79 -12.24 -6.47
C TRP A 253 10.03 -12.09 -7.78
N LEU A 254 10.20 -13.02 -8.73
CA LEU A 254 9.49 -12.98 -10.02
C LEU A 254 8.05 -13.49 -9.94
N ARG A 255 7.74 -14.40 -9.01
CA ARG A 255 6.38 -14.90 -8.81
C ARG A 255 5.49 -13.90 -8.06
N GLY A 256 6.12 -13.13 -7.16
CA GLY A 256 5.41 -12.11 -6.38
C GLY A 256 4.50 -11.22 -7.22
N PRO A 257 5.00 -10.57 -8.29
CA PRO A 257 4.18 -9.70 -9.14
C PRO A 257 3.00 -10.39 -9.81
N VAL A 258 3.14 -11.65 -10.19
CA VAL A 258 2.05 -12.43 -10.82
C VAL A 258 0.89 -12.62 -9.83
N ILE A 259 1.20 -12.74 -8.55
CA ILE A 259 0.20 -12.87 -7.50
C ILE A 259 -0.28 -11.48 -7.07
N GLY A 260 0.64 -10.54 -6.79
CA GLY A 260 0.33 -9.26 -6.16
C GLY A 260 -0.46 -8.31 -7.06
N PHE A 261 -0.02 -8.11 -8.28
CA PHE A 261 -0.58 -7.10 -9.17
C PHE A 261 -2.09 -7.29 -9.43
N PRO A 262 -2.60 -8.49 -9.77
CA PRO A 262 -4.03 -8.68 -9.99
C PRO A 262 -4.87 -8.39 -8.73
N PHE A 263 -4.39 -8.81 -7.56
CA PHE A 263 -5.11 -8.56 -6.31
C PHE A 263 -5.14 -7.08 -5.93
N GLY A 264 -4.05 -6.34 -6.21
CA GLY A 264 -4.02 -4.90 -5.98
C GLY A 264 -5.01 -4.13 -6.87
N ALA A 265 -5.21 -4.58 -8.10
CA ALA A 265 -6.12 -3.96 -9.04
C ALA A 265 -7.61 -4.20 -8.72
N VAL A 266 -7.93 -5.17 -7.88
CA VAL A 266 -9.31 -5.50 -7.48
C VAL A 266 -9.58 -4.95 -6.08
N PRO A 267 -10.76 -4.37 -5.80
CA PRO A 267 -11.13 -3.87 -4.47
C PRO A 267 -11.38 -5.02 -3.48
N ALA A 268 -10.34 -5.78 -3.17
CA ALA A 268 -10.37 -7.01 -2.38
C ALA A 268 -9.44 -6.98 -1.15
N GLY A 269 -9.02 -5.79 -0.70
CA GLY A 269 -8.26 -5.67 0.54
C GLY A 269 -6.75 -5.54 0.39
N GLY A 270 -6.28 -4.84 -0.64
CA GLY A 270 -4.88 -4.41 -0.69
C GLY A 270 -3.87 -5.55 -0.83
N ALA A 271 -2.77 -5.46 -0.09
CA ALA A 271 -1.65 -6.38 -0.19
C ALA A 271 -1.70 -7.54 0.83
N GLU A 272 -2.64 -7.54 1.78
CA GLU A 272 -2.70 -8.52 2.87
C GLU A 272 -2.93 -9.94 2.34
N ILE A 273 -4.00 -10.12 1.57
CA ILE A 273 -4.36 -11.45 1.04
C ILE A 273 -3.28 -11.99 0.10
N PRO A 274 -2.80 -11.24 -0.90
CA PRO A 274 -1.82 -11.76 -1.84
C PRO A 274 -0.46 -12.05 -1.18
N THR A 275 -0.04 -11.35 -0.12
CA THR A 275 1.20 -11.66 0.59
C THR A 275 1.12 -13.00 1.32
N PHE A 276 0.00 -13.31 1.98
CA PHE A 276 -0.23 -14.64 2.55
C PHE A 276 -0.28 -15.73 1.50
N LEU A 277 -0.96 -15.47 0.37
CA LEU A 277 -1.01 -16.39 -0.76
C LEU A 277 0.39 -16.67 -1.32
N SER A 278 1.20 -15.62 -1.48
CA SER A 278 2.60 -15.73 -1.87
C SER A 278 3.38 -16.60 -0.90
N TYR A 279 3.28 -16.35 0.40
CA TYR A 279 3.95 -17.14 1.43
C TYR A 279 3.59 -18.64 1.34
N VAL A 280 2.31 -18.96 1.24
CA VAL A 280 1.85 -20.36 1.11
C VAL A 280 2.35 -20.98 -0.18
N THR A 281 2.36 -20.22 -1.27
CA THR A 281 2.87 -20.66 -2.57
C THR A 281 4.37 -20.95 -2.50
N GLU A 282 5.16 -20.03 -1.91
CA GLU A 282 6.60 -20.24 -1.74
C GLU A 282 6.89 -21.43 -0.84
N LYS A 283 6.15 -21.61 0.26
CA LYS A 283 6.28 -22.78 1.13
C LYS A 283 6.00 -24.09 0.38
N ARG A 284 4.98 -24.11 -0.48
CA ARG A 284 4.64 -25.31 -1.29
C ARG A 284 5.68 -25.62 -2.35
N LEU A 285 6.28 -24.61 -2.96
CA LEU A 285 7.25 -24.76 -4.07
C LEU A 285 8.68 -24.90 -3.59
N SER A 286 8.99 -24.53 -2.33
CA SER A 286 10.34 -24.65 -1.78
C SER A 286 10.75 -26.11 -1.58
N LYS A 287 12.04 -26.37 -1.79
CA LYS A 287 12.70 -27.62 -1.42
C LYS A 287 13.05 -27.69 0.07
N HIS A 288 12.93 -26.55 0.79
CA HIS A 288 13.28 -26.38 2.19
C HIS A 288 12.04 -26.02 3.02
N ARG A 289 10.97 -26.79 2.86
CA ARG A 289 9.66 -26.52 3.50
C ARG A 289 9.74 -26.51 5.02
N GLU A 290 10.67 -27.27 5.57
CA GLU A 290 10.94 -27.41 7.01
C GLU A 290 11.52 -26.14 7.64
N GLU A 291 12.16 -25.27 6.82
CA GLU A 291 12.70 -23.99 7.32
C GLU A 291 11.61 -22.92 7.49
N PHE A 292 10.42 -23.11 6.88
CA PHE A 292 9.32 -22.13 6.99
C PHE A 292 8.76 -22.07 8.42
N GLY A 293 8.63 -20.86 8.94
CA GLY A 293 8.38 -20.55 10.34
C GLY A 293 9.66 -20.43 11.16
N GLN A 294 10.84 -20.66 10.57
CA GLN A 294 12.13 -20.64 11.24
C GLN A 294 13.17 -19.72 10.56
N GLY A 295 12.78 -18.97 9.56
CA GLY A 295 13.64 -18.03 8.84
C GLY A 295 14.00 -18.48 7.43
N ALA A 296 13.03 -18.99 6.68
CA ALA A 296 13.15 -19.28 5.25
C ALA A 296 13.16 -17.97 4.45
N ILE A 297 14.22 -17.72 3.68
CA ILE A 297 14.38 -16.47 2.93
C ILE A 297 13.33 -16.30 1.82
N GLU A 298 12.84 -17.39 1.24
CA GLU A 298 11.75 -17.38 0.26
C GLU A 298 10.47 -16.77 0.82
N GLY A 299 10.21 -17.02 2.12
CA GLY A 299 9.05 -16.48 2.84
C GLY A 299 9.17 -15.00 3.21
N VAL A 300 10.32 -14.36 2.95
CA VAL A 300 10.50 -12.92 2.94
C VAL A 300 10.44 -12.41 1.50
N ALA A 301 11.22 -13.02 0.61
CA ALA A 301 11.41 -12.56 -0.77
C ALA A 301 10.09 -12.50 -1.58
N GLY A 302 9.30 -13.56 -1.53
CA GLY A 302 8.03 -13.65 -2.26
C GLY A 302 7.00 -12.63 -1.79
N PRO A 303 6.62 -12.62 -0.50
CA PRO A 303 5.66 -11.68 0.04
C PRO A 303 6.03 -10.21 -0.18
N GLU A 304 7.29 -9.82 -0.01
CA GLU A 304 7.73 -8.43 -0.23
C GLU A 304 7.57 -7.99 -1.69
N SER A 305 7.97 -8.85 -2.63
CA SER A 305 7.75 -8.58 -4.05
C SER A 305 6.25 -8.53 -4.40
N THR A 306 5.46 -9.39 -3.77
CA THR A 306 4.00 -9.42 -3.92
C THR A 306 3.35 -8.14 -3.41
N ALA A 307 3.77 -7.66 -2.24
CA ALA A 307 3.23 -6.44 -1.63
C ALA A 307 3.45 -5.23 -2.54
N SER A 308 4.68 -5.02 -3.03
CA SER A 308 4.99 -3.90 -3.92
C SER A 308 4.28 -3.98 -5.27
N ALA A 309 4.15 -5.17 -5.84
CA ALA A 309 3.39 -5.35 -7.07
C ALA A 309 1.88 -5.14 -6.86
N SER A 310 1.35 -5.48 -5.68
CA SER A 310 -0.03 -5.16 -5.30
C SER A 310 -0.26 -3.65 -5.22
N ALA A 311 0.70 -2.89 -4.68
CA ALA A 311 0.64 -1.42 -4.70
C ALA A 311 0.57 -0.87 -6.13
N SER A 312 1.36 -1.41 -7.07
CA SER A 312 1.26 -1.03 -8.49
C SER A 312 -0.11 -1.36 -9.09
N GLY A 313 -0.69 -2.51 -8.74
CA GLY A 313 -2.06 -2.88 -9.14
C GLY A 313 -3.09 -1.89 -8.60
N THR A 314 -2.98 -1.50 -7.33
CA THR A 314 -3.80 -0.47 -6.67
C THR A 314 -3.71 0.87 -7.41
N LEU A 315 -2.49 1.32 -7.74
CA LEU A 315 -2.29 2.55 -8.52
C LEU A 315 -2.89 2.43 -9.92
N THR A 316 -2.87 1.25 -10.54
CA THR A 316 -3.50 1.02 -11.83
C THR A 316 -5.01 1.28 -11.74
N ALA A 317 -5.71 0.66 -10.80
CA ALA A 317 -7.15 0.85 -10.62
C ALA A 317 -7.49 2.31 -10.28
N MET A 318 -6.71 2.94 -9.42
CA MET A 318 -6.90 4.33 -9.02
C MET A 318 -6.75 5.29 -10.21
N LEU A 319 -5.67 5.15 -10.99
CA LEU A 319 -5.37 6.08 -12.08
C LEU A 319 -6.24 5.86 -13.33
N THR A 320 -6.70 4.63 -13.58
CA THR A 320 -7.46 4.31 -14.80
C THR A 320 -8.97 4.36 -14.60
N LEU A 321 -9.45 3.96 -13.42
CA LEU A 321 -10.87 3.82 -13.10
C LEU A 321 -11.35 4.85 -12.06
N GLY A 322 -10.43 5.58 -11.42
CA GLY A 322 -10.76 6.42 -10.26
C GLY A 322 -11.21 5.59 -9.04
N LEU A 323 -10.86 4.31 -8.99
CA LEU A 323 -11.27 3.38 -7.93
C LEU A 323 -10.14 3.13 -6.94
N PRO A 324 -10.20 3.68 -5.73
CA PRO A 324 -9.24 3.38 -4.70
C PRO A 324 -9.52 1.98 -4.12
N THR A 325 -8.59 1.04 -4.30
CA THR A 325 -8.69 -0.32 -3.78
C THR A 325 -8.11 -0.49 -2.38
N THR A 326 -7.43 0.54 -1.87
CA THR A 326 -6.84 0.59 -0.52
C THR A 326 -7.06 1.96 0.12
N ALA A 327 -6.91 2.03 1.46
CA ALA A 327 -6.96 3.30 2.19
C ALA A 327 -5.90 4.32 1.69
N THR A 328 -4.70 3.85 1.39
CA THR A 328 -3.63 4.69 0.83
C THR A 328 -4.04 5.30 -0.50
N ALA A 329 -4.59 4.48 -1.41
CA ALA A 329 -5.07 4.97 -2.71
C ALA A 329 -6.24 5.94 -2.57
N ALA A 330 -7.13 5.74 -1.57
CA ALA A 330 -8.24 6.66 -1.32
C ALA A 330 -7.74 8.05 -0.92
N VAL A 331 -6.76 8.11 -0.02
CA VAL A 331 -6.15 9.39 0.38
C VAL A 331 -5.39 10.04 -0.77
N MET A 332 -4.65 9.24 -1.56
CA MET A 332 -3.94 9.75 -2.75
C MET A 332 -4.91 10.29 -3.80
N LEU A 333 -6.01 9.58 -4.07
CA LEU A 333 -7.03 10.00 -5.03
C LEU A 333 -7.68 11.30 -4.59
N ALA A 334 -8.05 11.42 -3.31
CA ALA A 334 -8.59 12.66 -2.76
C ALA A 334 -7.62 13.84 -2.95
N ALA A 335 -6.34 13.61 -2.67
CA ALA A 335 -5.29 14.62 -2.87
C ALA A 335 -5.12 15.09 -4.33
N LEU A 336 -5.45 14.24 -5.30
CA LEU A 336 -5.35 14.58 -6.73
C LEU A 336 -6.61 15.27 -7.26
N GLN A 337 -7.71 15.25 -6.50
CA GLN A 337 -8.99 15.86 -6.89
C GLN A 337 -9.18 17.27 -6.31
N THR A 338 -8.37 17.65 -5.33
CA THR A 338 -8.31 19.00 -4.73
C THR A 338 -7.29 19.87 -5.42
#